data_7f6b7d049f752afb354233cd67a0ad86
#
_entry.id   7f6b7d049f752afb354233cd67a0ad86
#
_cell.length_a   1.000
_cell.length_b   1.000
_cell.length_c   1.000
_cell.angle_alpha   90.00
_cell.angle_beta   90.00
_cell.angle_gamma   90.00
#
_symmetry.space_group_name_H-M   'P 1'
#
loop_
_entity.id
_entity.type
_entity.pdbx_description
1 polymer ?
#
loop_
_entity_poly.entity_id
_entity_poly.type
_entity_poly.pdbx_seq_one_letter_code
_entity_poly.pdbx_strand_id
1 'polypeptide(L)'
;MKKDIFYTICTKVFDYLNSNEQLTLFLEGEDSQYFRFNDSKLRQSGIIEDFNITLSLYHGNKSLQSMTTISSDIDFSVKNLTREIDVLRSSLDATPSNNNIIFPDKFDSVEIDALGNLPERDQILDSLMGVIDKNVLTGVWSSGKIFRGCCTSNGTKHWFEKDSFLFDFSLIDEKENMVKVLYPNSDWNESDFNRVYREASHQLLLMNKPRMELKPGKYRTWFEPFAVADFVDMLSWNGVSESSIRKGSSCFIKMRDKNKNLSPLFSLDESFENMTTAPFNTRGEVSSTIPIISEGVFKNALINSKTAKEYNLVSNYAEDDNTWGMGEYLRSPFIHGGLLDDNEKLKALDTGLFLSNIHYLNWSDNLGGRITGLTRYVCYWVENGEMVAPIKTMRFDDSFYNFFGDNLEAVGSKVLGRPVIDTYDGRNPGETNCPGILVNDFELTL
;
A
#
# COMPACT_ATOMS: atom_id res chain seq x y z
N MET A 1 -17.67 -11.72 -9.31
CA MET A 1 -17.07 -13.01 -9.79
C MET A 1 -17.15 -14.04 -8.68
N LYS A 2 -17.38 -15.33 -9.00
CA LYS A 2 -17.28 -16.42 -8.01
C LYS A 2 -16.03 -17.26 -8.31
N LYS A 3 -15.38 -17.75 -7.28
CA LYS A 3 -14.18 -18.61 -7.36
C LYS A 3 -14.34 -19.76 -8.36
N ASP A 4 -15.43 -20.52 -8.26
CA ASP A 4 -15.67 -21.68 -9.11
C ASP A 4 -15.82 -21.34 -10.60
N ILE A 5 -16.39 -20.15 -10.89
CA ILE A 5 -16.49 -19.64 -12.27
C ILE A 5 -15.09 -19.36 -12.81
N PHE A 6 -14.25 -18.64 -12.06
CA PHE A 6 -12.88 -18.36 -12.45
C PHE A 6 -12.07 -19.64 -12.69
N TYR A 7 -12.14 -20.62 -11.76
CA TYR A 7 -11.44 -21.89 -11.93
C TYR A 7 -11.94 -22.70 -13.14
N THR A 8 -13.24 -22.62 -13.45
CA THR A 8 -13.82 -23.26 -14.64
C THR A 8 -13.30 -22.61 -15.92
N ILE A 9 -13.26 -21.29 -15.98
CA ILE A 9 -12.70 -20.53 -17.11
C ILE A 9 -11.23 -20.94 -17.31
N CYS A 10 -10.40 -20.91 -16.26
CA CYS A 10 -9.00 -21.30 -16.32
C CYS A 10 -8.81 -22.71 -16.86
N THR A 11 -9.58 -23.67 -16.40
CA THR A 11 -9.48 -25.06 -16.85
C THR A 11 -9.76 -25.19 -18.35
N LYS A 12 -10.86 -24.58 -18.84
CA LYS A 12 -11.19 -24.59 -20.26
C LYS A 12 -10.13 -23.88 -21.14
N VAL A 13 -9.51 -22.82 -20.62
CA VAL A 13 -8.47 -22.08 -21.33
C VAL A 13 -7.18 -22.90 -21.38
N PHE A 14 -6.83 -23.65 -20.34
CA PHE A 14 -5.65 -24.52 -20.36
C PHE A 14 -5.80 -25.67 -21.33
N ASP A 15 -7.01 -26.19 -21.58
CA ASP A 15 -7.28 -27.21 -22.59
C ASP A 15 -6.99 -26.70 -24.03
N TYR A 16 -6.89 -25.37 -24.23
CA TYR A 16 -6.60 -24.74 -25.53
C TYR A 16 -5.09 -24.61 -25.82
N LEU A 17 -4.21 -24.87 -24.83
CA LEU A 17 -2.77 -24.72 -24.99
C LEU A 17 -2.17 -25.82 -25.87
N ASN A 18 -1.15 -25.46 -26.65
CA ASN A 18 -0.31 -26.42 -27.32
C ASN A 18 0.62 -27.13 -26.33
N SER A 19 1.12 -28.31 -26.70
CA SER A 19 1.92 -29.17 -25.79
C SER A 19 3.18 -28.53 -25.21
N ASN A 20 3.75 -27.53 -25.86
CA ASN A 20 4.96 -26.83 -25.44
C ASN A 20 4.69 -25.47 -24.82
N GLU A 21 3.44 -25.11 -24.63
CA GLU A 21 3.02 -23.85 -24.03
C GLU A 21 2.66 -24.00 -22.56
N GLN A 22 2.98 -22.98 -21.79
CA GLN A 22 2.58 -22.86 -20.39
C GLN A 22 1.94 -21.48 -20.19
N LEU A 23 0.96 -21.41 -19.30
CA LEU A 23 0.17 -20.19 -19.09
C LEU A 23 -0.05 -19.93 -17.60
N THR A 24 0.10 -18.68 -17.21
CA THR A 24 -0.40 -18.15 -15.94
C THR A 24 -1.56 -17.21 -16.23
N LEU A 25 -2.64 -17.36 -15.47
CA LEU A 25 -3.81 -16.48 -15.48
C LEU A 25 -3.93 -15.85 -14.10
N PHE A 26 -3.77 -14.53 -14.03
CA PHE A 26 -3.90 -13.76 -12.80
C PHE A 26 -5.11 -12.81 -12.89
N LEU A 27 -6.05 -12.97 -11.97
CA LEU A 27 -7.27 -12.18 -11.87
C LEU A 27 -7.11 -11.09 -10.82
N GLU A 28 -7.42 -9.86 -11.22
CA GLU A 28 -7.69 -8.72 -10.34
C GLU A 28 -9.12 -8.28 -10.55
N GLY A 29 -9.83 -8.01 -9.47
CA GLY A 29 -11.20 -7.56 -9.63
C GLY A 29 -11.79 -6.96 -8.37
N GLU A 30 -12.88 -6.26 -8.58
CA GLU A 30 -13.71 -5.70 -7.51
C GLU A 30 -15.20 -5.79 -7.85
N ASP A 31 -15.99 -5.88 -6.78
CA ASP A 31 -17.45 -5.68 -6.79
C ASP A 31 -17.74 -4.66 -5.69
N SER A 32 -17.82 -3.40 -6.09
CA SER A 32 -17.76 -2.25 -5.19
C SER A 32 -18.85 -1.24 -5.47
N GLN A 33 -19.19 -0.48 -4.44
CA GLN A 33 -19.98 0.75 -4.55
C GLN A 33 -19.16 1.94 -4.06
N TYR A 34 -19.44 3.12 -4.63
CA TYR A 34 -18.79 4.34 -4.19
C TYR A 34 -19.77 5.51 -4.08
N PHE A 35 -19.45 6.44 -3.17
CA PHE A 35 -20.12 7.72 -3.00
C PHE A 35 -19.08 8.83 -2.95
N ARG A 36 -19.25 9.82 -3.81
CA ARG A 36 -18.41 11.02 -3.80
C ARG A 36 -19.17 12.19 -3.22
N PHE A 37 -18.61 12.77 -2.19
CA PHE A 37 -19.12 13.97 -1.53
C PHE A 37 -18.26 15.17 -1.94
N ASN A 38 -18.91 16.30 -2.17
CA ASN A 38 -18.26 17.58 -2.30
C ASN A 38 -19.20 18.66 -1.76
N ASP A 39 -18.66 19.58 -0.95
CA ASP A 39 -19.43 20.63 -0.29
C ASP A 39 -20.60 20.04 0.48
N SER A 40 -20.32 18.99 1.29
CA SER A 40 -21.31 18.26 2.12
C SER A 40 -22.51 17.68 1.35
N LYS A 41 -22.40 17.51 0.05
CA LYS A 41 -23.45 16.99 -0.82
C LYS A 41 -22.97 15.75 -1.57
N LEU A 42 -23.84 14.75 -1.64
CA LEU A 42 -23.60 13.62 -2.55
C LEU A 42 -23.62 14.13 -3.99
N ARG A 43 -22.49 14.00 -4.67
CA ARG A 43 -22.29 14.46 -6.06
C ARG A 43 -22.34 13.33 -7.07
N GLN A 44 -21.87 12.16 -6.67
CA GLN A 44 -21.78 11.02 -7.55
C GLN A 44 -21.89 9.73 -6.73
N SER A 45 -22.56 8.74 -7.29
CA SER A 45 -22.60 7.38 -6.78
C SER A 45 -22.54 6.40 -7.91
N GLY A 46 -21.99 5.22 -7.67
CA GLY A 46 -21.93 4.18 -8.68
C GLY A 46 -21.64 2.81 -8.08
N ILE A 47 -21.81 1.80 -8.93
CA ILE A 47 -21.42 0.42 -8.68
C ILE A 47 -20.34 0.10 -9.71
N ILE A 48 -19.31 -0.58 -9.28
CA ILE A 48 -18.20 -1.05 -10.11
C ILE A 48 -18.18 -2.57 -9.98
N GLU A 49 -18.29 -3.26 -11.10
CA GLU A 49 -18.05 -4.69 -11.22
C GLU A 49 -17.00 -4.86 -12.31
N ASP A 50 -15.75 -5.02 -11.92
CA ASP A 50 -14.61 -5.10 -12.84
C ASP A 50 -13.75 -6.32 -12.52
N PHE A 51 -13.39 -7.08 -13.59
CA PHE A 51 -12.59 -8.28 -13.51
C PHE A 51 -11.56 -8.28 -14.64
N ASN A 52 -10.34 -7.90 -14.31
CA ASN A 52 -9.22 -7.87 -15.22
C ASN A 52 -8.39 -9.13 -15.06
N ILE A 53 -7.99 -9.72 -16.16
CA ILE A 53 -7.14 -10.91 -16.15
C ILE A 53 -5.87 -10.66 -16.95
N THR A 54 -4.74 -10.90 -16.32
CA THR A 54 -3.42 -10.90 -16.96
C THR A 54 -3.08 -12.32 -17.37
N LEU A 55 -2.82 -12.50 -18.67
CA LEU A 55 -2.34 -13.74 -19.27
C LEU A 55 -0.83 -13.63 -19.45
N SER A 56 -0.08 -14.58 -18.92
CA SER A 56 1.35 -14.70 -19.22
C SER A 56 1.59 -16.02 -19.94
N LEU A 57 1.84 -15.95 -21.25
CA LEU A 57 2.12 -17.12 -22.09
C LEU A 57 3.64 -17.36 -22.17
N TYR A 58 4.03 -18.58 -21.91
CA TYR A 58 5.44 -19.04 -21.95
C TYR A 58 5.63 -20.11 -23.02
N HIS A 59 6.72 -19.98 -23.77
CA HIS A 59 7.17 -20.99 -24.72
C HIS A 59 8.70 -21.05 -24.72
N GLY A 60 9.26 -22.09 -24.13
CA GLY A 60 10.72 -22.20 -23.92
C GLY A 60 11.24 -21.05 -23.03
N ASN A 61 12.20 -20.28 -23.55
CA ASN A 61 12.80 -19.12 -22.87
C ASN A 61 12.22 -17.78 -23.35
N LYS A 62 11.00 -17.77 -23.83
CA LYS A 62 10.23 -16.58 -24.22
C LYS A 62 8.95 -16.50 -23.42
N SER A 63 8.54 -15.29 -23.09
CA SER A 63 7.20 -15.03 -22.53
C SER A 63 6.66 -13.70 -23.02
N LEU A 64 5.34 -13.62 -23.12
CA LEU A 64 4.59 -12.40 -23.40
C LEU A 64 3.38 -12.32 -22.47
N GLN A 65 2.96 -11.12 -22.20
CA GLN A 65 1.78 -10.83 -21.39
C GLN A 65 0.77 -10.02 -22.18
N SER A 66 -0.50 -10.26 -21.86
CA SER A 66 -1.64 -9.45 -22.29
C SER A 66 -2.60 -9.32 -21.13
N MET A 67 -3.34 -8.23 -21.08
CA MET A 67 -4.41 -8.02 -20.10
C MET A 67 -5.73 -7.81 -20.85
N THR A 68 -6.80 -8.44 -20.37
CA THR A 68 -8.16 -8.27 -20.90
C THR A 68 -9.17 -8.40 -19.77
N THR A 69 -10.39 -7.98 -20.02
CA THR A 69 -11.50 -8.14 -19.07
C THR A 69 -12.22 -9.46 -19.29
N ILE A 70 -12.73 -10.04 -18.21
CA ILE A 70 -13.60 -11.21 -18.22
C ILE A 70 -14.91 -10.91 -17.50
N SER A 71 -15.87 -11.81 -17.61
CA SER A 71 -17.16 -11.74 -16.94
C SER A 71 -17.55 -13.09 -16.34
N SER A 72 -18.69 -13.12 -15.64
CA SER A 72 -19.26 -14.37 -15.13
C SER A 72 -19.83 -15.28 -16.24
N ASP A 73 -19.93 -14.81 -17.49
CA ASP A 73 -20.23 -15.64 -18.65
C ASP A 73 -18.97 -16.41 -19.06
N ILE A 74 -19.00 -17.71 -18.78
CA ILE A 74 -17.85 -18.61 -19.00
C ILE A 74 -17.49 -18.68 -20.50
N ASP A 75 -18.46 -18.84 -21.37
CA ASP A 75 -18.21 -19.05 -22.81
C ASP A 75 -17.67 -17.79 -23.48
N PHE A 76 -18.20 -16.62 -23.09
CA PHE A 76 -17.67 -15.32 -23.52
C PHE A 76 -16.23 -15.13 -23.05
N SER A 77 -15.95 -15.39 -21.78
CA SER A 77 -14.64 -15.21 -21.18
C SER A 77 -13.59 -16.17 -21.79
N VAL A 78 -13.93 -17.44 -21.95
CA VAL A 78 -13.06 -18.42 -22.63
C VAL A 78 -12.75 -18.00 -24.05
N LYS A 79 -13.75 -17.55 -24.83
CA LYS A 79 -13.56 -17.09 -26.20
C LYS A 79 -12.61 -15.88 -26.26
N ASN A 80 -12.74 -14.91 -25.36
CA ASN A 80 -11.85 -13.77 -25.31
C ASN A 80 -10.41 -14.20 -24.97
N LEU A 81 -10.23 -15.03 -23.96
CA LEU A 81 -8.91 -15.47 -23.52
C LEU A 81 -8.20 -16.33 -24.57
N THR A 82 -8.90 -17.22 -25.26
CA THR A 82 -8.31 -18.01 -26.36
C THR A 82 -7.87 -17.12 -27.52
N ARG A 83 -8.63 -16.08 -27.85
CA ARG A 83 -8.22 -15.09 -28.86
C ARG A 83 -6.96 -14.34 -28.43
N GLU A 84 -6.86 -13.91 -27.17
CA GLU A 84 -5.63 -13.26 -26.65
C GLU A 84 -4.42 -14.21 -26.70
N ILE A 85 -4.62 -15.49 -26.40
CA ILE A 85 -3.54 -16.50 -26.54
C ILE A 85 -3.07 -16.58 -27.98
N ASP A 86 -3.95 -16.55 -28.99
CA ASP A 86 -3.55 -16.57 -30.41
C ASP A 86 -2.76 -15.32 -30.80
N VAL A 87 -3.12 -14.15 -30.26
CA VAL A 87 -2.34 -12.92 -30.46
C VAL A 87 -0.95 -13.04 -29.84
N LEU A 88 -0.85 -13.53 -28.60
CA LEU A 88 0.44 -13.77 -27.96
C LEU A 88 1.30 -14.78 -28.73
N ARG A 89 0.73 -15.89 -29.19
CA ARG A 89 1.45 -16.90 -30.03
C ARG A 89 2.05 -16.25 -31.26
N SER A 90 1.28 -15.47 -32.02
CA SER A 90 1.74 -14.81 -33.22
C SER A 90 2.90 -13.84 -32.97
N SER A 91 2.99 -13.29 -31.77
CA SER A 91 4.01 -12.32 -31.36
C SER A 91 5.26 -12.96 -30.73
N LEU A 92 5.15 -14.19 -30.23
CA LEU A 92 6.27 -14.90 -29.57
C LEU A 92 7.46 -15.14 -30.50
N ASP A 93 7.22 -15.37 -31.80
CA ASP A 93 8.30 -15.61 -32.77
C ASP A 93 9.24 -14.40 -32.87
N ALA A 94 8.69 -13.20 -32.83
CA ALA A 94 9.44 -11.93 -32.87
C ALA A 94 10.05 -11.53 -31.51
N THR A 95 9.66 -12.21 -30.42
CA THR A 95 10.14 -11.89 -29.07
C THR A 95 11.56 -12.43 -28.86
N PRO A 96 12.51 -11.62 -28.35
CA PRO A 96 13.85 -12.10 -28.03
C PRO A 96 13.82 -13.18 -26.93
N SER A 97 14.71 -14.16 -27.08
CA SER A 97 14.94 -15.16 -26.03
C SER A 97 15.59 -14.53 -24.80
N ASN A 98 15.15 -14.92 -23.61
CA ASN A 98 15.72 -14.48 -22.34
C ASN A 98 15.86 -15.67 -21.38
N ASN A 99 17.11 -16.02 -21.06
CA ASN A 99 17.42 -17.17 -20.20
C ASN A 99 16.98 -17.00 -18.74
N ASN A 100 16.57 -15.78 -18.33
CA ASN A 100 16.03 -15.51 -17.00
C ASN A 100 14.53 -15.72 -16.93
N ILE A 101 13.86 -16.03 -18.04
CA ILE A 101 12.44 -16.42 -18.04
C ILE A 101 12.33 -17.83 -17.47
N ILE A 102 11.45 -17.98 -16.49
CA ILE A 102 11.13 -19.23 -15.81
C ILE A 102 9.62 -19.28 -15.66
N PHE A 103 9.01 -20.41 -16.05
CA PHE A 103 7.64 -20.70 -15.65
C PHE A 103 7.62 -21.04 -14.15
N PRO A 104 6.64 -20.54 -13.37
CA PRO A 104 6.59 -20.80 -11.93
C PRO A 104 6.43 -22.30 -11.63
N ASP A 105 7.02 -22.73 -10.52
CA ASP A 105 6.78 -24.06 -9.98
C ASP A 105 5.31 -24.21 -9.54
N LYS A 106 4.88 -25.45 -9.31
CA LYS A 106 3.57 -25.71 -8.77
C LYS A 106 3.58 -25.46 -7.26
N PHE A 107 2.64 -24.63 -6.80
CA PHE A 107 2.36 -24.38 -5.39
C PHE A 107 1.06 -25.05 -4.95
N ASP A 108 0.98 -25.40 -3.67
CA ASP A 108 -0.25 -25.82 -3.03
C ASP A 108 -1.29 -24.69 -3.05
N SER A 109 -2.57 -25.05 -3.10
CA SER A 109 -3.65 -24.06 -3.17
C SER A 109 -3.69 -23.18 -1.93
N VAL A 110 -3.80 -21.86 -2.15
CA VAL A 110 -4.07 -20.87 -1.11
C VAL A 110 -5.45 -20.28 -1.38
N GLU A 111 -6.36 -20.43 -0.42
CA GLU A 111 -7.70 -19.86 -0.49
C GLU A 111 -7.96 -19.08 0.79
N ILE A 112 -8.24 -17.77 0.65
CA ILE A 112 -8.46 -16.83 1.74
C ILE A 112 -9.75 -16.07 1.49
N ASP A 113 -10.67 -16.16 2.43
CA ASP A 113 -11.93 -15.41 2.47
C ASP A 113 -11.89 -14.47 3.67
N ALA A 114 -11.36 -13.25 3.49
CA ALA A 114 -11.31 -12.20 4.51
C ALA A 114 -12.63 -11.42 4.53
N LEU A 115 -13.68 -12.04 5.02
CA LEU A 115 -15.03 -11.49 5.03
C LEU A 115 -15.20 -10.47 6.16
N GLY A 116 -16.02 -9.44 5.91
CA GLY A 116 -16.40 -8.40 6.84
C GLY A 116 -17.90 -8.16 6.88
N ASN A 117 -18.33 -7.29 7.78
CA ASN A 117 -19.71 -6.86 7.90
C ASN A 117 -19.84 -5.43 7.34
N LEU A 118 -19.95 -5.35 6.01
CA LEU A 118 -20.11 -4.07 5.31
C LEU A 118 -21.52 -3.50 5.53
N PRO A 119 -21.67 -2.18 5.68
CA PRO A 119 -22.97 -1.58 5.83
C PRO A 119 -23.72 -1.56 4.51
N GLU A 120 -25.05 -1.68 4.59
CA GLU A 120 -25.92 -1.49 3.44
C GLU A 120 -25.90 -0.05 2.96
N ARG A 121 -26.19 0.15 1.67
CA ARG A 121 -26.11 1.46 1.01
C ARG A 121 -26.84 2.57 1.73
N ASP A 122 -28.11 2.34 2.09
CA ASP A 122 -28.95 3.34 2.72
C ASP A 122 -28.47 3.64 4.15
N GLN A 123 -28.01 2.64 4.88
CA GLN A 123 -27.40 2.79 6.20
C GLN A 123 -26.17 3.71 6.17
N ILE A 124 -25.29 3.53 5.17
CA ILE A 124 -24.11 4.40 5.00
C ILE A 124 -24.55 5.84 4.77
N LEU A 125 -25.46 6.05 3.81
CA LEU A 125 -25.90 7.40 3.45
C LEU A 125 -26.56 8.11 4.64
N ASP A 126 -27.40 7.41 5.39
CA ASP A 126 -28.05 7.97 6.57
C ASP A 126 -27.03 8.33 7.66
N SER A 127 -26.06 7.44 7.93
CA SER A 127 -25.01 7.69 8.93
C SER A 127 -24.10 8.85 8.51
N LEU A 128 -23.69 8.92 7.25
CA LEU A 128 -22.84 10.00 6.74
C LEU A 128 -23.59 11.34 6.73
N MET A 129 -24.82 11.35 6.24
CA MET A 129 -25.62 12.58 6.18
C MET A 129 -26.03 13.07 7.57
N GLY A 130 -26.15 12.17 8.55
CA GLY A 130 -26.51 12.50 9.94
C GLY A 130 -25.44 13.30 10.69
N VAL A 131 -24.17 13.25 10.28
CA VAL A 131 -23.07 13.98 10.94
C VAL A 131 -22.60 15.22 10.17
N ILE A 132 -23.02 15.38 8.91
CA ILE A 132 -22.60 16.50 8.02
C ILE A 132 -23.49 17.73 8.28
N ASP A 133 -23.39 18.37 9.42
CA ASP A 133 -24.23 19.55 9.71
C ASP A 133 -23.47 20.86 9.97
N LYS A 134 -22.16 20.78 10.29
CA LYS A 134 -21.39 21.95 10.77
C LYS A 134 -20.13 22.27 9.99
N ASN A 135 -19.55 21.32 9.31
CA ASN A 135 -18.31 21.49 8.54
C ASN A 135 -18.53 21.07 7.09
N VAL A 136 -17.82 21.69 6.18
CA VAL A 136 -17.82 21.26 4.79
C VAL A 136 -17.04 19.95 4.69
N LEU A 137 -17.71 18.89 4.22
CA LEU A 137 -17.10 17.60 3.98
C LEU A 137 -16.91 17.38 2.49
N THR A 138 -15.71 16.97 2.12
CA THR A 138 -15.36 16.51 0.76
C THR A 138 -14.63 15.17 0.87
N GLY A 139 -15.01 14.17 0.09
CA GLY A 139 -14.39 12.86 0.17
C GLY A 139 -15.03 11.79 -0.70
N VAL A 140 -14.46 10.60 -0.61
CA VAL A 140 -14.95 9.41 -1.31
C VAL A 140 -15.11 8.26 -0.32
N TRP A 141 -16.30 7.71 -0.26
CA TRP A 141 -16.57 6.39 0.30
C TRP A 141 -16.47 5.35 -0.81
N SER A 142 -15.75 4.29 -0.55
CA SER A 142 -15.71 3.10 -1.41
C SER A 142 -15.83 1.85 -0.55
N SER A 143 -16.67 0.89 -0.95
CA SER A 143 -16.89 -0.35 -0.19
C SER A 143 -17.27 -1.49 -1.09
N GLY A 144 -16.96 -2.72 -0.68
CA GLY A 144 -17.30 -3.93 -1.40
C GLY A 144 -16.21 -4.98 -1.34
N LYS A 145 -16.29 -5.96 -2.23
CA LYS A 145 -15.33 -7.04 -2.35
C LYS A 145 -14.19 -6.69 -3.29
N ILE A 146 -13.00 -7.11 -2.92
CA ILE A 146 -11.80 -7.11 -3.77
C ILE A 146 -11.38 -8.57 -3.96
N PHE A 147 -11.04 -8.95 -5.19
CA PHE A 147 -10.66 -10.31 -5.57
C PHE A 147 -9.24 -10.36 -6.13
N ARG A 148 -8.53 -11.44 -5.79
CA ARG A 148 -7.32 -11.88 -6.48
C ARG A 148 -7.41 -13.38 -6.73
N GLY A 149 -7.13 -13.79 -7.95
CA GLY A 149 -7.11 -15.21 -8.31
C GLY A 149 -5.88 -15.53 -9.14
N CYS A 150 -5.30 -16.70 -8.97
CA CYS A 150 -4.22 -17.15 -9.84
C CYS A 150 -4.38 -18.62 -10.17
N CYS A 151 -4.29 -18.93 -11.47
CA CYS A 151 -4.20 -20.30 -11.95
C CYS A 151 -3.01 -20.44 -12.90
N THR A 152 -2.30 -21.55 -12.79
CA THR A 152 -1.22 -21.89 -13.73
C THR A 152 -1.49 -23.22 -14.43
N SER A 153 -1.00 -23.38 -15.63
CA SER A 153 -1.23 -24.60 -16.43
C SER A 153 -0.57 -25.87 -15.85
N ASN A 154 0.35 -25.74 -14.86
CA ASN A 154 0.90 -26.87 -14.11
C ASN A 154 0.07 -27.27 -12.87
N GLY A 155 -1.07 -26.57 -12.62
CA GLY A 155 -2.05 -26.96 -11.63
C GLY A 155 -2.04 -26.18 -10.31
N THR A 156 -1.33 -25.06 -10.21
CA THR A 156 -1.52 -24.09 -9.10
C THR A 156 -2.88 -23.42 -9.23
N LYS A 157 -3.57 -23.24 -8.10
CA LYS A 157 -4.87 -22.54 -8.02
C LYS A 157 -4.93 -21.77 -6.71
N HIS A 158 -5.08 -20.44 -6.80
CA HIS A 158 -5.19 -19.56 -5.63
C HIS A 158 -6.42 -18.68 -5.74
N TRP A 159 -6.97 -18.34 -4.58
CA TRP A 159 -8.07 -17.40 -4.43
C TRP A 159 -7.90 -16.56 -3.18
N PHE A 160 -8.16 -15.29 -3.31
CA PHE A 160 -8.24 -14.33 -2.22
C PHE A 160 -9.44 -13.42 -2.47
N GLU A 161 -10.31 -13.27 -1.47
CA GLU A 161 -11.33 -12.24 -1.48
C GLU A 161 -11.36 -11.53 -0.13
N LYS A 162 -11.59 -10.22 -0.18
CA LYS A 162 -11.65 -9.36 1.01
C LYS A 162 -12.83 -8.42 0.91
N ASP A 163 -13.65 -8.39 1.96
CA ASP A 163 -14.61 -7.31 2.18
C ASP A 163 -13.89 -6.14 2.86
N SER A 164 -14.07 -4.93 2.34
CA SER A 164 -13.49 -3.74 2.94
C SER A 164 -14.22 -2.47 2.52
N PHE A 165 -14.10 -1.45 3.34
CA PHE A 165 -14.45 -0.08 2.97
C PHE A 165 -13.34 0.89 3.34
N LEU A 166 -13.34 2.01 2.66
CA LEU A 166 -12.55 3.18 2.97
C LEU A 166 -13.41 4.42 2.82
N PHE A 167 -13.48 5.23 3.86
CA PHE A 167 -13.92 6.61 3.74
C PHE A 167 -12.72 7.54 3.83
N ASP A 168 -12.31 8.01 2.68
CA ASP A 168 -11.27 9.03 2.53
C ASP A 168 -11.95 10.39 2.43
N PHE A 169 -11.85 11.21 3.47
CA PHE A 169 -12.51 12.52 3.49
C PHE A 169 -11.68 13.61 4.15
N SER A 170 -12.06 14.83 3.87
CA SER A 170 -11.55 16.03 4.52
C SER A 170 -12.69 16.85 5.07
N LEU A 171 -12.49 17.38 6.27
CA LEU A 171 -13.34 18.42 6.85
C LEU A 171 -12.68 19.77 6.58
N ILE A 172 -13.47 20.74 6.14
CA ILE A 172 -13.00 22.08 5.74
C ILE A 172 -13.85 23.12 6.49
N ASP A 173 -13.21 24.14 7.05
CA ASP A 173 -13.88 25.27 7.68
C ASP A 173 -13.98 26.50 6.75
N GLU A 174 -14.66 27.54 7.21
CA GLU A 174 -14.85 28.81 6.47
C GLU A 174 -13.53 29.55 6.13
N LYS A 175 -12.42 29.21 6.79
CA LYS A 175 -11.09 29.78 6.57
C LYS A 175 -10.22 28.88 5.68
N GLU A 176 -10.81 27.85 5.08
CA GLU A 176 -10.11 26.86 4.26
C GLU A 176 -9.06 26.04 5.03
N ASN A 177 -9.14 25.99 6.37
CA ASN A 177 -8.38 25.00 7.10
C ASN A 177 -8.95 23.60 6.81
N MET A 178 -8.08 22.60 6.77
CA MET A 178 -8.47 21.26 6.34
C MET A 178 -7.88 20.20 7.26
N VAL A 179 -8.69 19.24 7.64
CA VAL A 179 -8.31 18.01 8.34
C VAL A 179 -8.62 16.83 7.44
N LYS A 180 -7.61 16.05 7.11
CA LYS A 180 -7.73 14.82 6.33
C LYS A 180 -7.96 13.64 7.25
N VAL A 181 -8.90 12.78 6.91
CA VAL A 181 -9.22 11.54 7.63
C VAL A 181 -9.25 10.37 6.67
N LEU A 182 -8.62 9.28 7.05
CA LEU A 182 -8.81 7.98 6.45
C LEU A 182 -9.51 7.08 7.47
N TYR A 183 -10.65 6.53 7.11
CA TYR A 183 -11.42 5.60 7.95
C TYR A 183 -11.63 4.28 7.18
N PRO A 184 -10.64 3.39 7.22
CA PRO A 184 -10.72 2.06 6.63
C PRO A 184 -11.23 1.05 7.64
N ASN A 185 -12.02 0.07 7.20
CA ASN A 185 -12.34 -1.12 7.99
C ASN A 185 -12.96 -2.20 7.08
N SER A 186 -13.18 -3.40 7.66
CA SER A 186 -14.01 -4.46 7.09
C SER A 186 -15.38 -4.54 7.79
N ASP A 187 -15.49 -4.00 9.00
CA ASP A 187 -16.70 -4.04 9.82
C ASP A 187 -17.17 -2.61 10.13
N TRP A 188 -18.41 -2.30 9.75
CA TRP A 188 -18.99 -1.01 10.03
C TRP A 188 -19.36 -0.86 11.51
N ASN A 189 -18.90 0.23 12.11
CA ASN A 189 -19.28 0.63 13.46
C ASN A 189 -19.60 2.12 13.49
N GLU A 190 -20.89 2.44 13.59
CA GLU A 190 -21.37 3.83 13.60
C GLU A 190 -20.85 4.64 14.80
N SER A 191 -20.74 4.02 15.97
CA SER A 191 -20.22 4.73 17.16
C SER A 191 -18.73 5.08 17.00
N ASP A 192 -17.95 4.22 16.36
CA ASP A 192 -16.54 4.48 16.06
C ASP A 192 -16.40 5.56 14.97
N PHE A 193 -17.18 5.49 13.91
CA PHE A 193 -17.24 6.56 12.90
C PHE A 193 -17.59 7.92 13.52
N ASN A 194 -18.60 7.98 14.38
CA ASN A 194 -18.99 9.19 15.08
C ASN A 194 -17.89 9.73 16.01
N ARG A 195 -17.08 8.84 16.60
CA ARG A 195 -15.90 9.23 17.39
C ARG A 195 -14.84 9.86 16.48
N VAL A 196 -14.48 9.19 15.39
CA VAL A 196 -13.49 9.67 14.42
C VAL A 196 -13.89 11.03 13.83
N TYR A 197 -15.16 11.19 13.47
CA TYR A 197 -15.67 12.46 12.95
C TYR A 197 -15.58 13.60 13.98
N ARG A 198 -15.92 13.32 15.26
CA ARG A 198 -15.80 14.32 16.34
C ARG A 198 -14.35 14.71 16.61
N GLU A 199 -13.43 13.75 16.60
CA GLU A 199 -12.00 14.01 16.74
C GLU A 199 -11.49 14.91 15.62
N ALA A 200 -11.83 14.60 14.37
CA ALA A 200 -11.49 15.43 13.21
C ALA A 200 -12.08 16.85 13.30
N SER A 201 -13.35 16.96 13.73
CA SER A 201 -14.00 18.26 13.94
C SER A 201 -13.32 19.09 15.04
N HIS A 202 -12.89 18.44 16.12
CA HIS A 202 -12.12 19.11 17.18
C HIS A 202 -10.74 19.57 16.66
N GLN A 203 -10.05 18.75 15.91
CA GLN A 203 -8.78 19.14 15.27
C GLN A 203 -8.97 20.35 14.33
N LEU A 204 -10.06 20.37 13.55
CA LEU A 204 -10.37 21.51 12.68
C LEU A 204 -10.59 22.81 13.46
N LEU A 205 -11.23 22.76 14.64
CA LEU A 205 -11.35 23.92 15.51
C LEU A 205 -9.99 24.42 16.00
N LEU A 206 -9.06 23.53 16.32
CA LEU A 206 -7.70 23.91 16.72
C LEU A 206 -6.92 24.58 15.57
N MET A 207 -7.20 24.22 14.31
CA MET A 207 -6.59 24.83 13.12
C MET A 207 -6.97 26.32 12.96
N ASN A 208 -7.98 26.81 13.66
CA ASN A 208 -8.38 28.22 13.64
C ASN A 208 -7.46 29.15 14.44
N LYS A 209 -6.55 28.60 15.25
CA LYS A 209 -5.53 29.39 15.94
C LYS A 209 -4.55 30.02 14.91
N PRO A 210 -3.93 31.17 15.25
CA PRO A 210 -2.89 31.75 14.39
C PRO A 210 -1.78 30.72 14.09
N ARG A 211 -1.43 30.58 12.84
CA ARG A 211 -0.38 29.65 12.41
C ARG A 211 1.00 30.17 12.84
N MET A 212 1.77 29.28 13.45
CA MET A 212 3.16 29.56 13.79
C MET A 212 4.05 29.44 12.55
N GLU A 213 4.93 30.40 12.37
CA GLU A 213 5.96 30.37 11.35
C GLU A 213 7.27 29.86 11.96
N LEU A 214 7.73 28.74 11.47
CA LEU A 214 8.98 28.13 11.91
C LEU A 214 10.12 28.56 11.00
N LYS A 215 11.34 28.57 11.52
CA LYS A 215 12.55 28.75 10.71
C LYS A 215 13.06 27.39 10.25
N PRO A 216 13.79 27.32 9.13
CA PRO A 216 14.56 26.13 8.80
C PRO A 216 15.43 25.71 9.98
N GLY A 217 15.51 24.39 10.21
CA GLY A 217 16.25 23.86 11.36
C GLY A 217 15.82 22.42 11.68
N LYS A 218 16.38 21.91 12.78
CA LYS A 218 16.09 20.58 13.27
C LYS A 218 15.16 20.66 14.46
N TYR A 219 14.14 19.80 14.44
CA TYR A 219 13.08 19.81 15.43
C TYR A 219 12.79 18.39 15.93
N ARG A 220 12.57 18.26 17.23
CA ARG A 220 12.01 17.06 17.81
C ARG A 220 10.61 16.89 17.26
N THR A 221 10.27 15.71 16.72
CA THR A 221 9.08 15.52 15.90
C THR A 221 8.41 14.19 16.21
N TRP A 222 7.11 14.23 16.51
CA TRP A 222 6.23 13.07 16.46
C TRP A 222 5.57 12.97 15.09
N PHE A 223 5.68 11.79 14.48
CA PHE A 223 4.96 11.43 13.27
C PHE A 223 3.82 10.48 13.59
N GLU A 224 2.62 10.81 13.15
CA GLU A 224 1.49 9.88 13.21
C GLU A 224 1.71 8.68 12.25
N PRO A 225 1.02 7.54 12.50
CA PRO A 225 1.21 6.31 11.71
C PRO A 225 1.09 6.51 10.19
N PHE A 226 0.17 7.37 9.74
CA PHE A 226 -0.02 7.58 8.29
C PHE A 226 1.11 8.40 7.65
N ALA A 227 1.75 9.29 8.39
CA ALA A 227 2.97 9.96 7.93
C ALA A 227 4.16 8.99 7.88
N VAL A 228 4.25 8.05 8.82
CA VAL A 228 5.26 6.98 8.80
C VAL A 228 5.04 6.06 7.59
N ALA A 229 3.78 5.74 7.26
CA ALA A 229 3.45 4.91 6.11
C ALA A 229 3.93 5.55 4.78
N ASP A 230 3.86 6.88 4.64
CA ASP A 230 4.38 7.56 3.45
C ASP A 230 5.92 7.39 3.31
N PHE A 231 6.66 7.36 4.42
CA PHE A 231 8.10 7.03 4.38
C PHE A 231 8.35 5.58 3.99
N VAL A 232 7.49 4.64 4.41
CA VAL A 232 7.62 3.22 4.03
C VAL A 232 7.37 3.03 2.54
N ASP A 233 6.42 3.76 1.95
CA ASP A 233 6.20 3.75 0.50
C ASP A 233 7.47 4.20 -0.25
N MET A 234 8.21 5.18 0.27
CA MET A 234 9.50 5.57 -0.29
C MET A 234 10.54 4.44 -0.19
N LEU A 235 10.58 3.68 0.93
CA LEU A 235 11.46 2.51 1.05
C LEU A 235 11.06 1.37 0.10
N SER A 236 9.76 1.20 -0.16
CA SER A 236 9.25 0.28 -1.18
C SER A 236 9.72 0.68 -2.58
N TRP A 237 9.76 1.99 -2.86
CA TRP A 237 10.23 2.52 -4.13
C TRP A 237 11.77 2.51 -4.22
N ASN A 238 12.33 1.48 -4.87
CA ASN A 238 13.75 1.22 -5.10
C ASN A 238 14.60 0.86 -3.85
N GLY A 239 14.06 0.89 -2.63
CA GLY A 239 14.84 0.57 -1.43
C GLY A 239 15.04 -0.94 -1.26
N VAL A 240 13.95 -1.65 -1.06
CA VAL A 240 13.90 -3.06 -0.62
C VAL A 240 14.25 -4.08 -1.71
N SER A 241 14.29 -3.67 -2.98
CA SER A 241 14.48 -4.54 -4.14
C SER A 241 15.91 -5.04 -4.29
N GLU A 242 16.11 -6.35 -4.36
CA GLU A 242 17.43 -6.94 -4.65
C GLU A 242 17.92 -6.52 -6.02
N SER A 243 17.05 -6.47 -7.03
CA SER A 243 17.45 -6.04 -8.37
C SER A 243 17.96 -4.59 -8.35
N SER A 244 17.34 -3.69 -7.59
CA SER A 244 17.79 -2.31 -7.42
C SER A 244 19.10 -2.21 -6.63
N ILE A 245 19.28 -3.03 -5.62
CA ILE A 245 20.54 -3.13 -4.86
C ILE A 245 21.67 -3.58 -5.78
N ARG A 246 21.46 -4.61 -6.63
CA ARG A 246 22.46 -5.11 -7.58
C ARG A 246 22.82 -4.11 -8.68
N LYS A 247 21.85 -3.34 -9.14
CA LYS A 247 22.04 -2.26 -10.12
C LYS A 247 22.70 -1.00 -9.54
N GLY A 248 22.87 -0.93 -8.24
CA GLY A 248 23.51 0.22 -7.58
C GLY A 248 22.59 1.40 -7.38
N SER A 249 21.24 1.22 -7.43
CA SER A 249 20.25 2.29 -7.31
C SER A 249 19.48 2.31 -5.98
N SER A 250 19.69 1.34 -5.08
CA SER A 250 18.98 1.25 -3.81
C SER A 250 19.66 2.03 -2.69
N CYS A 251 18.86 2.70 -1.86
CA CYS A 251 19.31 3.30 -0.61
C CYS A 251 19.83 2.27 0.41
N PHE A 252 19.44 0.98 0.31
CA PHE A 252 19.87 -0.09 1.23
C PHE A 252 21.28 -0.63 0.97
N ILE A 253 21.95 -0.18 -0.10
CA ILE A 253 23.35 -0.54 -0.36
C ILE A 253 24.25 -0.20 0.83
N LYS A 254 24.02 0.94 1.51
CA LYS A 254 24.78 1.32 2.70
C LYS A 254 24.57 0.36 3.86
N MET A 255 23.36 -0.17 4.03
CA MET A 255 23.07 -1.17 5.05
C MET A 255 23.78 -2.49 4.75
N ARG A 256 23.64 -2.97 3.50
CA ARG A 256 24.22 -4.25 3.09
C ARG A 256 25.75 -4.23 3.03
N ASP A 257 26.32 -3.24 2.35
CA ASP A 257 27.75 -3.26 1.97
C ASP A 257 28.63 -2.49 2.97
N LYS A 258 28.05 -1.55 3.74
CA LYS A 258 28.77 -0.67 4.67
C LYS A 258 28.40 -0.88 6.13
N ASN A 259 27.54 -1.85 6.42
CA ASN A 259 27.02 -2.13 7.77
C ASN A 259 26.44 -0.89 8.49
N LYS A 260 25.81 0.04 7.73
CA LYS A 260 25.09 1.16 8.33
C LYS A 260 23.74 0.63 8.84
N ASN A 261 23.60 0.51 10.15
CA ASN A 261 22.37 0.08 10.77
C ASN A 261 21.42 1.25 11.00
N LEU A 262 20.14 0.94 11.16
CA LEU A 262 19.12 1.82 11.73
C LEU A 262 19.09 1.68 13.26
N SER A 263 18.13 2.34 13.91
CA SER A 263 17.89 2.18 15.34
C SER A 263 17.47 0.74 15.67
N PRO A 264 17.95 0.16 16.78
CA PRO A 264 17.44 -1.13 17.27
C PRO A 264 15.92 -1.12 17.56
N LEU A 265 15.30 0.05 17.65
CA LEU A 265 13.86 0.20 17.83
C LEU A 265 13.07 -0.02 16.52
N PHE A 266 13.74 -0.08 15.35
CA PHE A 266 13.11 -0.18 14.05
C PHE A 266 13.19 -1.60 13.49
N SER A 267 12.03 -2.19 13.23
CA SER A 267 11.90 -3.46 12.50
C SER A 267 10.81 -3.33 11.44
N LEU A 268 11.09 -3.84 10.23
CA LEU A 268 10.21 -3.82 9.07
C LEU A 268 10.15 -5.20 8.44
N ASP A 269 8.94 -5.73 8.29
CA ASP A 269 8.67 -6.97 7.58
C ASP A 269 7.78 -6.71 6.35
N GLU A 270 7.86 -7.57 5.35
CA GLU A 270 6.78 -7.84 4.42
C GLU A 270 5.95 -8.97 5.04
N SER A 271 4.73 -8.70 5.49
CA SER A 271 3.92 -9.66 6.27
C SER A 271 2.52 -9.85 5.71
N PHE A 272 2.13 -11.10 5.49
CA PHE A 272 0.80 -11.48 5.01
C PHE A 272 -0.11 -12.02 6.12
N GLU A 273 0.32 -11.98 7.38
CA GLU A 273 -0.40 -12.57 8.51
C GLU A 273 -1.75 -11.88 8.78
N ASN A 274 -1.84 -10.58 8.51
CA ASN A 274 -3.07 -9.80 8.67
C ASN A 274 -4.07 -9.98 7.52
N MET A 275 -3.75 -10.81 6.52
CA MET A 275 -4.61 -11.07 5.35
C MET A 275 -5.11 -9.79 4.66
N THR A 276 -4.29 -8.73 4.66
CA THR A 276 -4.66 -7.47 4.01
C THR A 276 -4.54 -7.55 2.49
N THR A 277 -3.67 -8.43 2.00
CA THR A 277 -3.52 -8.78 0.58
C THR A 277 -3.24 -10.27 0.40
N ALA A 278 -3.31 -10.74 -0.84
CA ALA A 278 -2.98 -12.13 -1.19
C ALA A 278 -1.48 -12.42 -0.95
N PRO A 279 -1.13 -13.56 -0.32
CA PRO A 279 0.27 -13.94 -0.14
C PRO A 279 0.92 -14.48 -1.42
N PHE A 280 0.16 -14.67 -2.49
CA PHE A 280 0.68 -15.07 -3.79
C PHE A 280 0.83 -13.87 -4.73
N ASN A 281 1.83 -13.93 -5.60
CA ASN A 281 2.12 -12.91 -6.60
C ASN A 281 1.39 -13.18 -7.92
N THR A 282 1.60 -12.31 -8.92
CA THR A 282 0.98 -12.41 -10.26
C THR A 282 1.39 -13.68 -11.03
N ARG A 283 2.41 -14.38 -10.59
CA ARG A 283 2.89 -15.66 -11.14
C ARG A 283 2.32 -16.88 -10.43
N GLY A 284 1.58 -16.69 -9.32
CA GLY A 284 1.08 -17.77 -8.46
C GLY A 284 2.15 -18.35 -7.53
N GLU A 285 3.23 -17.63 -7.29
CA GLU A 285 4.25 -18.00 -6.32
C GLU A 285 3.86 -17.45 -4.93
N VAL A 286 3.96 -18.25 -3.88
CA VAL A 286 3.49 -17.92 -2.54
C VAL A 286 4.65 -17.44 -1.67
N SER A 287 4.53 -16.22 -1.14
CA SER A 287 5.47 -15.65 -0.17
C SER A 287 5.05 -16.00 1.26
N SER A 288 6.04 -16.19 2.13
CA SER A 288 5.87 -16.12 3.58
C SER A 288 6.23 -14.74 4.10
N THR A 289 6.07 -14.48 5.40
CA THR A 289 6.60 -13.27 6.03
C THR A 289 8.12 -13.17 5.81
N ILE A 290 8.58 -12.01 5.34
CA ILE A 290 9.98 -11.73 5.01
C ILE A 290 10.46 -10.60 5.94
N PRO A 291 11.31 -10.89 6.93
CA PRO A 291 11.95 -9.83 7.72
C PRO A 291 12.96 -9.07 6.85
N ILE A 292 12.65 -7.80 6.57
CA ILE A 292 13.53 -6.91 5.78
C ILE A 292 14.59 -6.29 6.70
N ILE A 293 14.14 -5.72 7.81
CA ILE A 293 15.00 -5.11 8.84
C ILE A 293 14.55 -5.65 10.21
N SER A 294 15.48 -6.18 10.98
CA SER A 294 15.21 -6.62 12.35
C SER A 294 16.12 -5.88 13.31
N GLU A 295 15.55 -5.19 14.29
CA GLU A 295 16.29 -4.41 15.28
C GLU A 295 17.37 -3.51 14.64
N GLY A 296 16.97 -2.79 13.58
CA GLY A 296 17.84 -1.89 12.82
C GLY A 296 18.81 -2.56 11.84
N VAL A 297 18.90 -3.88 11.84
CA VAL A 297 19.85 -4.63 10.99
C VAL A 297 19.14 -5.14 9.75
N PHE A 298 19.69 -4.85 8.57
CA PHE A 298 19.20 -5.39 7.30
C PHE A 298 19.36 -6.92 7.24
N LYS A 299 18.28 -7.63 6.96
CA LYS A 299 18.24 -9.09 6.91
C LYS A 299 18.05 -9.62 5.49
N ASN A 300 17.02 -9.16 4.80
CA ASN A 300 16.66 -9.64 3.48
C ASN A 300 16.24 -8.51 2.56
N ALA A 301 16.55 -8.62 1.30
CA ALA A 301 15.89 -7.88 0.23
C ALA A 301 14.67 -8.67 -0.27
N LEU A 302 13.79 -8.00 -1.00
CA LEU A 302 12.76 -8.64 -1.79
C LEU A 302 13.39 -9.20 -3.08
N ILE A 303 13.13 -10.48 -3.36
CA ILE A 303 13.73 -11.23 -4.46
C ILE A 303 12.63 -12.01 -5.18
N ASN A 304 12.29 -11.61 -6.39
CA ASN A 304 11.42 -12.38 -7.26
C ASN A 304 12.20 -13.52 -7.97
N SER A 305 11.50 -14.43 -8.63
CA SER A 305 12.11 -15.57 -9.27
C SER A 305 13.03 -15.22 -10.45
N LYS A 306 12.75 -14.12 -11.17
CA LYS A 306 13.60 -13.61 -12.26
C LYS A 306 14.92 -13.07 -11.72
N THR A 307 14.87 -12.21 -10.71
CA THR A 307 16.07 -11.69 -10.02
C THR A 307 16.88 -12.82 -9.38
N ALA A 308 16.21 -13.79 -8.75
CA ALA A 308 16.86 -14.97 -8.20
C ALA A 308 17.66 -15.74 -9.26
N LYS A 309 17.06 -15.97 -10.42
CA LYS A 309 17.72 -16.62 -11.55
C LYS A 309 18.89 -15.80 -12.10
N GLU A 310 18.70 -14.50 -12.30
CA GLU A 310 19.71 -13.60 -12.87
C GLU A 310 20.97 -13.54 -12.01
N TYR A 311 20.82 -13.51 -10.69
CA TYR A 311 21.93 -13.34 -9.75
C TYR A 311 22.30 -14.61 -8.97
N ASN A 312 21.73 -15.77 -9.34
CA ASN A 312 21.93 -17.06 -8.68
C ASN A 312 21.65 -17.00 -7.17
N LEU A 313 20.46 -16.52 -6.83
CA LEU A 313 19.94 -16.36 -5.46
C LEU A 313 18.75 -17.29 -5.21
N VAL A 314 18.29 -17.35 -3.97
CA VAL A 314 17.04 -17.99 -3.59
C VAL A 314 15.94 -16.92 -3.62
N SER A 315 14.85 -17.18 -4.35
CA SER A 315 13.67 -16.34 -4.39
C SER A 315 12.93 -16.38 -3.03
N ASN A 316 12.38 -15.24 -2.61
CA ASN A 316 11.37 -15.18 -1.57
C ASN A 316 9.98 -14.85 -2.15
N TYR A 317 9.85 -14.99 -3.49
CA TYR A 317 8.63 -14.86 -4.27
C TYR A 317 7.96 -13.48 -4.16
N ALA A 318 8.78 -12.46 -3.95
CA ALA A 318 8.30 -11.08 -3.96
C ALA A 318 7.63 -10.72 -5.30
N GLU A 319 6.73 -9.77 -5.26
CA GLU A 319 6.14 -9.19 -6.47
C GLU A 319 7.10 -8.19 -7.12
N ASP A 320 6.94 -8.01 -8.42
CA ASP A 320 7.80 -7.18 -9.27
C ASP A 320 6.92 -6.19 -10.04
N ASP A 321 7.25 -4.93 -9.99
CA ASP A 321 6.63 -3.91 -10.84
C ASP A 321 7.30 -3.89 -12.23
N ASN A 322 6.76 -4.70 -13.12
CA ASN A 322 7.22 -4.76 -14.51
C ASN A 322 6.87 -3.50 -15.31
N THR A 323 5.87 -2.72 -14.89
CA THR A 323 5.35 -1.57 -15.64
C THR A 323 6.32 -0.39 -15.59
N TRP A 324 6.85 -0.10 -14.39
CA TRP A 324 7.72 1.05 -14.16
C TRP A 324 9.19 0.69 -14.00
N GLY A 325 9.52 -0.60 -14.02
CA GLY A 325 10.90 -1.10 -13.88
C GLY A 325 11.52 -0.81 -12.51
N MET A 326 10.69 -0.63 -11.47
CA MET A 326 11.13 -0.32 -10.11
C MET A 326 11.66 -1.54 -9.35
N GLY A 327 11.54 -2.74 -9.94
CA GLY A 327 11.93 -3.99 -9.30
C GLY A 327 10.90 -4.45 -8.26
N GLU A 328 11.34 -5.25 -7.31
CA GLU A 328 10.48 -5.81 -6.27
C GLU A 328 10.00 -4.72 -5.32
N TYR A 329 8.75 -4.82 -4.84
CA TYR A 329 8.11 -3.85 -3.95
C TYR A 329 7.32 -4.51 -2.82
N LEU A 330 7.07 -3.75 -1.75
CA LEU A 330 6.28 -4.18 -0.59
C LEU A 330 4.79 -4.14 -0.92
N ARG A 331 4.06 -5.22 -0.64
CA ARG A 331 2.61 -5.34 -0.79
C ARG A 331 1.86 -5.25 0.53
N SER A 332 2.51 -5.63 1.61
CA SER A 332 1.96 -5.64 2.97
C SER A 332 3.03 -5.35 4.02
N PRO A 333 3.66 -4.16 3.96
CA PRO A 333 4.69 -3.78 4.90
C PRO A 333 4.14 -3.64 6.32
N PHE A 334 4.93 -4.10 7.29
CA PHE A 334 4.60 -4.07 8.70
C PHE A 334 5.78 -3.56 9.52
N ILE A 335 5.64 -2.37 10.13
CA ILE A 335 6.59 -1.88 11.14
C ILE A 335 6.11 -2.34 12.51
N HIS A 336 7.01 -2.95 13.28
CA HIS A 336 6.71 -3.43 14.62
C HIS A 336 6.42 -2.28 15.59
N GLY A 337 5.39 -2.43 16.42
CA GLY A 337 5.08 -1.48 17.49
C GLY A 337 6.15 -1.49 18.59
N GLY A 338 6.37 -0.32 19.18
CA GLY A 338 7.30 -0.13 20.30
C GLY A 338 6.59 -0.10 21.65
N LEU A 339 7.22 0.61 22.60
CA LEU A 339 6.76 0.66 23.98
C LEU A 339 6.06 1.97 24.38
N LEU A 340 6.09 3.01 23.52
CA LEU A 340 5.48 4.29 23.86
C LEU A 340 3.94 4.19 23.70
N ASP A 341 3.21 4.39 24.82
CA ASP A 341 1.76 4.49 24.78
C ASP A 341 1.34 5.71 23.93
N ASP A 342 0.49 5.49 22.96
CA ASP A 342 0.00 6.56 22.06
C ASP A 342 -0.76 7.67 22.79
N ASN A 343 -1.32 7.40 23.98
CA ASN A 343 -1.93 8.42 24.84
C ASN A 343 -0.89 9.33 25.48
N GLU A 344 0.36 8.89 25.62
CA GLU A 344 1.48 9.64 26.20
C GLU A 344 2.34 10.35 25.14
N LYS A 345 2.02 10.21 23.83
CA LYS A 345 2.83 10.72 22.71
C LYS A 345 3.13 12.23 22.80
N LEU A 346 2.14 13.06 23.16
CA LEU A 346 2.35 14.51 23.27
C LEU A 346 3.23 14.85 24.50
N LYS A 347 3.04 14.14 25.60
CA LYS A 347 3.86 14.31 26.79
C LYS A 347 5.32 13.81 26.52
N ALA A 348 5.46 12.72 25.78
CA ALA A 348 6.78 12.23 25.35
C ALA A 348 7.45 13.20 24.37
N LEU A 349 6.69 13.81 23.47
CA LEU A 349 7.21 14.85 22.58
C LEU A 349 7.66 16.12 23.37
N ASP A 350 6.97 16.44 24.46
CA ASP A 350 7.18 17.64 25.29
C ASP A 350 7.09 18.92 24.46
N THR A 351 8.15 19.31 23.79
CA THR A 351 8.21 20.49 22.92
C THR A 351 8.77 20.13 21.56
N GLY A 352 8.03 20.45 20.48
CA GLY A 352 8.44 20.10 19.11
C GLY A 352 7.28 20.07 18.13
N LEU A 353 7.38 19.24 17.10
CA LEU A 353 6.43 19.11 16.01
C LEU A 353 5.55 17.88 16.17
N PHE A 354 4.26 18.06 15.98
CA PHE A 354 3.31 16.98 15.75
C PHE A 354 2.90 17.00 14.28
N LEU A 355 3.19 15.94 13.52
CA LEU A 355 2.90 15.84 12.09
C LEU A 355 1.95 14.67 11.83
N SER A 356 0.70 14.98 11.44
CA SER A 356 -0.28 13.95 11.10
C SER A 356 -0.04 13.34 9.73
N ASN A 357 0.39 14.17 8.79
CA ASN A 357 0.56 13.80 7.39
C ASN A 357 1.75 14.56 6.79
N ILE A 358 2.38 13.93 5.84
CA ILE A 358 3.36 14.52 4.94
C ILE A 358 2.86 14.36 3.50
N HIS A 359 3.47 15.07 2.56
CA HIS A 359 2.95 15.07 1.20
C HIS A 359 4.06 15.36 0.18
N TYR A 360 3.83 14.89 -1.05
CA TYR A 360 4.69 15.16 -2.20
C TYR A 360 6.13 14.69 -2.02
N LEU A 361 6.27 13.45 -1.52
CA LEU A 361 7.57 12.86 -1.24
C LEU A 361 8.30 12.51 -2.53
N ASN A 362 9.61 12.68 -2.50
CA ASN A 362 10.52 12.21 -3.54
C ASN A 362 11.91 11.97 -2.95
N TRP A 363 12.72 11.18 -3.63
CA TRP A 363 14.14 11.08 -3.32
C TRP A 363 14.87 12.36 -3.73
N SER A 364 15.49 13.06 -2.78
CA SER A 364 16.46 14.14 -3.07
C SER A 364 17.87 13.55 -3.28
N ASP A 365 18.19 12.47 -2.58
CA ASP A 365 19.38 11.63 -2.78
C ASP A 365 19.03 10.19 -2.45
N ASN A 366 18.72 9.39 -3.46
CA ASN A 366 18.31 7.99 -3.28
C ASN A 366 19.43 7.17 -2.59
N LEU A 367 20.67 7.25 -3.08
CA LEU A 367 21.79 6.50 -2.49
C LEU A 367 22.14 6.99 -1.08
N GLY A 368 21.92 8.27 -0.81
CA GLY A 368 22.03 8.87 0.52
C GLY A 368 20.90 8.50 1.45
N GLY A 369 19.79 7.99 0.90
CA GLY A 369 18.57 7.71 1.65
C GLY A 369 17.83 8.98 2.07
N ARG A 370 18.00 10.10 1.34
CA ARG A 370 17.37 11.39 1.65
C ARG A 370 16.04 11.53 0.92
N ILE A 371 15.02 11.87 1.68
CA ILE A 371 13.65 12.07 1.23
C ILE A 371 13.28 13.54 1.46
N THR A 372 12.75 14.18 0.44
CA THR A 372 12.18 15.53 0.53
C THR A 372 10.66 15.46 0.42
N GLY A 373 9.98 16.40 1.05
CA GLY A 373 8.52 16.51 1.02
C GLY A 373 8.03 17.75 1.74
N LEU A 374 6.71 17.80 1.98
CA LEU A 374 6.04 18.90 2.66
C LEU A 374 5.25 18.39 3.86
N THR A 375 5.18 19.17 4.94
CA THR A 375 4.20 18.97 6.02
C THR A 375 2.80 19.29 5.49
N ARG A 376 1.76 18.55 5.92
CA ARG A 376 0.41 18.77 5.40
C ARG A 376 -0.68 18.46 6.42
N TYR A 377 -1.81 19.12 6.28
CA TYR A 377 -3.01 18.99 7.10
C TYR A 377 -2.76 19.34 8.57
N VAL A 378 -3.01 18.41 9.48
CA VAL A 378 -2.94 18.62 10.93
C VAL A 378 -1.49 18.55 11.40
N CYS A 379 -0.81 19.69 11.33
CA CYS A 379 0.57 19.84 11.80
C CYS A 379 0.64 20.96 12.83
N TYR A 380 1.15 20.63 14.02
CA TYR A 380 1.16 21.53 15.17
C TYR A 380 2.53 21.72 15.78
N TRP A 381 2.73 22.90 16.33
CA TRP A 381 3.72 23.15 17.36
C TRP A 381 3.16 22.73 18.72
N VAL A 382 3.94 21.94 19.43
CA VAL A 382 3.62 21.43 20.78
C VAL A 382 4.57 22.06 21.76
N GLU A 383 4.08 22.51 22.92
CA GLU A 383 4.87 23.00 24.07
C GLU A 383 4.37 22.36 25.35
N ASN A 384 5.29 21.79 26.16
CA ASN A 384 4.99 21.11 27.41
C ASN A 384 3.88 20.03 27.26
N GLY A 385 3.87 19.31 26.12
CA GLY A 385 2.91 18.25 25.84
C GLY A 385 1.54 18.73 25.38
N GLU A 386 1.35 20.02 25.07
CA GLU A 386 0.09 20.57 24.60
C GLU A 386 0.21 21.16 23.18
N MET A 387 -0.80 20.94 22.33
CA MET A 387 -0.88 21.52 20.99
C MET A 387 -1.18 23.03 21.09
N VAL A 388 -0.17 23.86 20.84
CA VAL A 388 -0.26 25.32 21.00
C VAL A 388 -0.82 25.98 19.76
N ALA A 389 -0.23 25.74 18.59
CA ALA A 389 -0.59 26.41 17.34
C ALA A 389 -0.36 25.50 16.12
N PRO A 390 -1.22 25.59 15.09
CA PRO A 390 -0.91 24.99 13.80
C PRO A 390 0.32 25.66 13.19
N ILE A 391 1.14 24.92 12.46
CA ILE A 391 2.31 25.45 11.74
C ILE A 391 1.94 25.81 10.30
N LYS A 392 2.69 26.73 9.68
CA LYS A 392 2.67 26.90 8.23
C LYS A 392 3.26 25.64 7.57
N THR A 393 2.83 25.37 6.34
CA THR A 393 3.42 24.27 5.55
C THR A 393 4.93 24.53 5.39
N MET A 394 5.72 23.51 5.72
CA MET A 394 7.17 23.55 5.66
C MET A 394 7.68 22.45 4.74
N ARG A 395 8.76 22.72 4.04
CA ARG A 395 9.51 21.70 3.33
C ARG A 395 10.47 21.00 4.29
N PHE A 396 10.64 19.71 4.11
CA PHE A 396 11.68 18.93 4.76
C PHE A 396 12.58 18.26 3.71
N ASP A 397 13.81 17.96 4.11
CA ASP A 397 14.73 17.12 3.37
C ASP A 397 15.63 16.40 4.39
N ASP A 398 15.33 15.15 4.64
CA ASP A 398 16.04 14.39 5.67
C ASP A 398 16.26 12.92 5.23
N SER A 399 17.18 12.23 5.91
CA SER A 399 17.53 10.85 5.59
C SER A 399 16.78 9.87 6.48
N PHE A 400 16.30 8.76 5.89
CA PHE A 400 15.74 7.68 6.70
C PHE A 400 16.79 7.07 7.65
N TYR A 401 18.08 7.20 7.35
CA TYR A 401 19.16 6.87 8.28
C TYR A 401 19.20 7.78 9.51
N ASN A 402 18.60 8.98 9.41
CA ASN A 402 18.39 9.87 10.54
C ASN A 402 17.13 9.48 11.31
N PHE A 403 15.95 9.56 10.68
CA PHE A 403 14.69 9.45 11.40
C PHE A 403 14.25 8.02 11.74
N PHE A 404 14.69 6.97 11.03
CA PHE A 404 14.56 5.57 11.44
C PHE A 404 15.86 5.03 12.09
N GLY A 405 16.92 5.81 12.09
CA GLY A 405 18.25 5.44 12.58
C GLY A 405 18.69 6.23 13.78
N ASP A 406 19.68 7.09 13.58
CA ASP A 406 20.47 7.71 14.65
C ASP A 406 19.62 8.57 15.61
N ASN A 407 18.50 9.14 15.16
CA ASN A 407 17.62 10.01 15.92
C ASN A 407 16.21 9.43 16.19
N LEU A 408 15.96 8.16 15.91
CA LEU A 408 14.73 7.49 16.34
C LEU A 408 14.75 7.31 17.86
N GLU A 409 13.92 8.08 18.55
CA GLU A 409 13.90 8.12 20.02
C GLU A 409 12.91 7.11 20.61
N ALA A 410 11.73 7.00 20.01
CA ALA A 410 10.71 6.06 20.45
C ALA A 410 9.80 5.63 19.31
N VAL A 411 9.17 4.47 19.49
CA VAL A 411 8.16 3.91 18.59
C VAL A 411 6.88 3.69 19.39
N GLY A 412 5.75 4.11 18.84
CA GLY A 412 4.42 3.96 19.42
C GLY A 412 4.03 2.48 19.56
N SER A 413 3.22 2.17 20.54
CA SER A 413 2.74 0.80 20.78
C SER A 413 1.60 0.39 19.84
N LYS A 414 0.82 1.37 19.34
CA LYS A 414 -0.34 1.13 18.49
C LYS A 414 0.07 1.12 17.02
N VAL A 415 -0.13 -0.01 16.36
CA VAL A 415 0.05 -0.15 14.91
C VAL A 415 -1.29 0.10 14.21
N LEU A 416 -1.30 0.96 13.21
CA LEU A 416 -2.48 1.25 12.37
C LEU A 416 -2.18 0.89 10.92
N GLY A 417 -3.17 0.28 10.26
CA GLY A 417 -3.13 -0.02 8.83
C GLY A 417 -3.58 1.18 7.99
N ARG A 418 -2.71 1.65 7.11
CA ARG A 418 -3.09 2.58 6.04
C ARG A 418 -3.33 1.78 4.78
N PRO A 419 -4.57 1.69 4.29
CA PRO A 419 -4.87 0.96 3.06
C PRO A 419 -4.29 1.67 1.84
N VAL A 420 -4.21 0.96 0.73
CA VAL A 420 -3.98 1.59 -0.58
C VAL A 420 -5.14 2.54 -0.86
N ILE A 421 -4.84 3.82 -1.03
CA ILE A 421 -5.82 4.90 -1.24
C ILE A 421 -5.97 5.30 -2.71
N ASP A 422 -5.04 4.88 -3.55
CA ASP A 422 -5.13 5.10 -4.99
C ASP A 422 -6.20 4.18 -5.60
N THR A 423 -7.14 4.79 -6.29
CA THR A 423 -8.24 4.10 -6.97
C THR A 423 -8.28 4.38 -8.46
N TYR A 424 -7.16 4.82 -9.05
CA TYR A 424 -7.10 5.19 -10.47
C TYR A 424 -7.43 4.00 -11.38
N ASP A 425 -6.87 2.82 -11.07
CA ASP A 425 -7.10 1.57 -11.80
C ASP A 425 -8.03 0.59 -11.05
N GLY A 426 -8.77 1.07 -10.06
CA GLY A 426 -9.63 0.25 -9.19
C GLY A 426 -9.12 0.17 -7.77
N ARG A 427 -9.90 -0.50 -6.89
CA ARG A 427 -9.50 -0.71 -5.50
C ARG A 427 -8.48 -1.84 -5.41
N ASN A 428 -7.40 -1.58 -4.68
CA ASN A 428 -6.35 -2.57 -4.45
C ASN A 428 -6.33 -3.04 -2.99
N PRO A 429 -6.09 -4.33 -2.72
CA PRO A 429 -5.84 -4.82 -1.38
C PRO A 429 -4.42 -4.42 -0.93
N GLY A 430 -4.15 -4.56 0.34
CA GLY A 430 -2.87 -4.23 0.96
C GLY A 430 -2.98 -3.04 1.89
N GLU A 431 -2.14 -3.05 2.88
CA GLU A 431 -2.05 -2.01 3.89
C GLU A 431 -0.61 -1.85 4.34
N THR A 432 -0.20 -0.61 4.55
CA THR A 432 1.05 -0.29 5.25
C THR A 432 0.73 -0.17 6.73
N ASN A 433 1.19 -1.13 7.52
CA ASN A 433 0.93 -1.19 8.96
C ASN A 433 2.07 -0.51 9.71
N CYS A 434 1.78 0.62 10.36
CA CYS A 434 2.79 1.44 11.01
C CYS A 434 2.35 1.93 12.39
N PRO A 435 3.26 1.98 13.39
CA PRO A 435 3.11 2.81 14.57
C PRO A 435 3.48 4.27 14.28
N GLY A 436 3.12 5.18 15.19
CA GLY A 436 3.74 6.51 15.21
C GLY A 436 5.17 6.44 15.71
N ILE A 437 6.00 7.44 15.39
CA ILE A 437 7.39 7.51 15.83
C ILE A 437 7.75 8.88 16.40
N LEU A 438 8.64 8.89 17.39
CA LEU A 438 9.27 10.08 17.93
C LEU A 438 10.72 10.16 17.44
N VAL A 439 11.05 11.27 16.80
CA VAL A 439 12.38 11.55 16.23
C VAL A 439 12.97 12.78 16.92
N ASN A 440 14.21 12.69 17.37
CA ASN A 440 14.85 13.77 18.11
C ASN A 440 15.17 14.98 17.21
N ASP A 441 15.74 14.75 16.05
CA ASP A 441 16.24 15.79 15.12
C ASP A 441 15.66 15.54 13.70
N PHE A 442 14.54 16.15 13.36
CA PHE A 442 13.98 16.11 11.99
C PHE A 442 14.22 17.44 11.27
N GLU A 443 14.76 17.41 10.06
CA GLU A 443 15.26 18.59 9.35
C GLU A 443 14.18 19.25 8.46
N LEU A 444 13.71 20.43 8.88
CA LEU A 444 12.91 21.33 8.04
C LEU A 444 13.84 22.31 7.28
N THR A 445 13.62 22.45 5.97
CA THR A 445 14.53 23.21 5.08
C THR A 445 13.95 24.52 4.58
N LEU A 446 12.64 24.64 4.40
CA LEU A 446 11.92 25.85 3.93
C LEU A 446 10.54 25.94 4.56
#